data_2e734d1df9ae4f9b0bb664558fa4e2fd
#
_entry.id   2e734d1df9ae4f9b0bb664558fa4e2fd
#
_cell.length_a   1.000
_cell.length_b   1.000
_cell.length_c   1.000
_cell.angle_alpha   90.00
_cell.angle_beta   90.00
_cell.angle_gamma   90.00
#
_symmetry.space_group_name_H-M   'P 1'
#
loop_
_entity.id
_entity.type
_entity.pdbx_description
1 polymer ?
#
loop_
_entity_poly.entity_id
_entity_poly.type
_entity_poly.pdbx_seq_one_letter_code
_entity_poly.pdbx_strand_id
1 'polypeptide(L)'
;MSGAPEKGRGFAEVDTWVFDLDNTLYPHHLNLWHQVDARIRDYIVAFLNVAHDDAFRIQKDYYRRYGTTMRGLMAEHGLEPDEFLDYVHQIDHSPLMPNAALGAALERLPGRKLILTNGTRKHAEAVVRRLAIHQHFEDVFDIVAADLEPKPLAQTYDRFLARHRVDPRKSAMFEDLARNLATPHALGMITVLVVPERTREVFREGWELEGRDAPHVDHVTDDLAGFLNAIVTPVRSRGG
;
A
#
# COMPACT_ATOMS: atom_id res chain seq x y z
N MET A 1 -8.52 25.44 25.96
CA MET A 1 -9.13 25.74 24.67
C MET A 1 -8.95 24.51 23.80
N SER A 2 -10.00 23.70 23.68
CA SER A 2 -9.99 22.46 22.90
C SER A 2 -10.20 22.85 21.45
N GLY A 3 -9.14 22.84 20.63
CA GLY A 3 -9.25 22.94 19.19
C GLY A 3 -9.94 21.69 18.66
N ALA A 4 -11.07 21.84 18.00
CA ALA A 4 -11.67 20.76 17.21
C ALA A 4 -10.64 20.30 16.16
N PRO A 5 -10.52 18.98 15.86
CA PRO A 5 -9.66 18.53 14.80
C PRO A 5 -10.09 19.22 13.50
N GLU A 6 -9.14 19.85 12.80
CA GLU A 6 -9.37 20.37 11.46
C GLU A 6 -9.91 19.22 10.61
N LYS A 7 -11.04 19.48 9.95
CA LYS A 7 -11.63 18.48 9.03
C LYS A 7 -10.63 18.21 7.93
N GLY A 8 -10.24 16.95 7.76
CA GLY A 8 -9.38 16.52 6.68
C GLY A 8 -9.84 17.05 5.31
N ARG A 9 -8.93 17.20 4.37
CA ARG A 9 -9.21 17.69 3.02
C ARG A 9 -10.33 16.87 2.37
N GLY A 10 -11.26 17.53 1.68
CA GLY A 10 -12.41 16.89 1.05
C GLY A 10 -12.08 16.30 -0.32
N PHE A 11 -12.83 15.30 -0.78
CA PHE A 11 -12.60 14.54 -2.02
C PHE A 11 -13.31 15.11 -3.26
N ALA A 12 -13.95 16.29 -3.17
CA ALA A 12 -14.79 16.82 -4.24
C ALA A 12 -14.07 17.05 -5.58
N GLU A 13 -12.76 17.32 -5.54
CA GLU A 13 -11.93 17.61 -6.71
C GLU A 13 -11.08 16.40 -7.15
N VAL A 14 -11.24 15.24 -6.48
CA VAL A 14 -10.43 14.04 -6.78
C VAL A 14 -10.97 13.37 -8.03
N ASP A 15 -10.10 13.22 -9.02
CA ASP A 15 -10.34 12.50 -10.27
C ASP A 15 -9.44 11.26 -10.44
N THR A 16 -8.44 11.10 -9.57
CA THR A 16 -7.50 9.98 -9.61
C THR A 16 -7.30 9.38 -8.21
N TRP A 17 -7.59 8.09 -8.09
CA TRP A 17 -7.55 7.31 -6.86
C TRP A 17 -6.38 6.33 -6.94
N VAL A 18 -5.41 6.49 -6.07
CA VAL A 18 -4.20 5.67 -6.03
C VAL A 18 -4.25 4.77 -4.79
N PHE A 19 -4.10 3.49 -5.00
CA PHE A 19 -4.15 2.50 -3.93
C PHE A 19 -2.82 1.76 -3.84
N ASP A 20 -2.29 1.64 -2.64
CA ASP A 20 -1.38 0.55 -2.35
C ASP A 20 -2.13 -0.79 -2.44
N LEU A 21 -1.41 -1.91 -2.46
CA LEU A 21 -1.97 -3.23 -2.64
C LEU A 21 -2.09 -4.00 -1.32
N ASP A 22 -0.92 -4.33 -0.74
CA ASP A 22 -0.82 -5.28 0.35
C ASP A 22 -1.32 -4.67 1.66
N ASN A 23 -2.29 -5.34 2.30
CA ASN A 23 -3.00 -4.84 3.49
C ASN A 23 -3.80 -3.54 3.30
N THR A 24 -3.89 -3.04 2.06
CA THR A 24 -4.73 -1.91 1.68
C THR A 24 -5.99 -2.39 0.95
N LEU A 25 -5.85 -3.12 -0.18
CA LEU A 25 -6.99 -3.65 -0.94
C LEU A 25 -7.59 -4.93 -0.35
N TYR A 26 -6.90 -5.56 0.57
CA TYR A 26 -7.40 -6.68 1.35
C TYR A 26 -7.02 -6.50 2.83
N PRO A 27 -7.81 -7.07 3.76
CA PRO A 27 -7.59 -6.83 5.18
C PRO A 27 -6.35 -7.53 5.70
N HIS A 28 -5.65 -6.88 6.62
CA HIS A 28 -4.43 -7.34 7.29
C HIS A 28 -4.53 -8.76 7.87
N HIS A 29 -5.68 -9.15 8.42
CA HIS A 29 -5.87 -10.43 9.08
C HIS A 29 -5.80 -11.64 8.15
N LEU A 30 -5.80 -11.45 6.83
CA LEU A 30 -5.57 -12.55 5.87
C LEU A 30 -4.11 -13.01 5.83
N ASN A 31 -3.20 -12.23 6.44
CA ASN A 31 -1.80 -12.58 6.64
C ASN A 31 -1.03 -12.98 5.36
N LEU A 32 -1.44 -12.48 4.18
CA LEU A 32 -0.70 -12.73 2.94
C LEU A 32 0.72 -12.18 3.02
N TRP A 33 0.85 -10.96 3.57
CA TRP A 33 2.17 -10.36 3.77
C TRP A 33 3.09 -11.21 4.65
N HIS A 34 2.54 -11.94 5.62
CA HIS A 34 3.32 -12.87 6.44
C HIS A 34 4.00 -13.97 5.62
N GLN A 35 3.32 -14.47 4.57
CA GLN A 35 3.94 -15.45 3.66
C GLN A 35 5.11 -14.83 2.88
N VAL A 36 4.94 -13.60 2.37
CA VAL A 36 6.02 -12.86 1.69
C VAL A 36 7.18 -12.62 2.66
N ASP A 37 6.91 -12.17 3.88
CA ASP A 37 7.92 -11.91 4.93
C ASP A 37 8.72 -13.17 5.27
N ALA A 38 8.05 -14.32 5.38
CA ALA A 38 8.71 -15.61 5.59
C ALA A 38 9.61 -16.01 4.42
N ARG A 39 9.12 -15.89 3.18
CA ARG A 39 9.89 -16.23 1.98
C ARG A 39 11.09 -15.29 1.77
N ILE A 40 10.98 -14.00 2.11
CA ILE A 40 12.13 -13.09 2.13
C ILE A 40 13.23 -13.63 3.06
N ARG A 41 12.86 -14.09 4.26
CA ARG A 41 13.79 -14.65 5.22
C ARG A 41 14.44 -15.93 4.74
N ASP A 42 13.64 -16.85 4.19
CA ASP A 42 14.14 -18.09 3.62
C ASP A 42 15.13 -17.83 2.47
N TYR A 43 14.85 -16.83 1.64
CA TYR A 43 15.77 -16.41 0.59
C TYR A 43 17.10 -15.89 1.16
N ILE A 44 17.05 -15.05 2.21
CA ILE A 44 18.27 -14.56 2.87
C ILE A 44 19.11 -15.68 3.45
N VAL A 45 18.47 -16.68 4.10
CA VAL A 45 19.15 -17.87 4.62
C VAL A 45 19.95 -18.57 3.52
N ALA A 46 19.32 -18.82 2.38
CA ALA A 46 19.95 -19.48 1.24
C ALA A 46 21.01 -18.60 0.57
N PHE A 47 20.71 -17.35 0.31
CA PHE A 47 21.56 -16.42 -0.44
C PHE A 47 22.84 -16.04 0.31
N LEU A 48 22.73 -15.76 1.62
CA LEU A 48 23.87 -15.36 2.47
C LEU A 48 24.49 -16.53 3.25
N ASN A 49 23.90 -17.72 3.19
CA ASN A 49 24.31 -18.89 3.98
C ASN A 49 24.43 -18.58 5.48
N VAL A 50 23.41 -17.95 6.06
CA VAL A 50 23.33 -17.54 7.46
C VAL A 50 22.25 -18.31 8.22
N ALA A 51 22.32 -18.30 9.56
CA ALA A 51 21.26 -18.87 10.40
C ALA A 51 19.94 -18.07 10.26
N HIS A 52 18.81 -18.75 10.51
CA HIS A 52 17.47 -18.15 10.38
C HIS A 52 17.27 -16.88 11.22
N ASP A 53 17.84 -16.85 12.46
CA ASP A 53 17.75 -15.68 13.35
C ASP A 53 18.60 -14.50 12.83
N ASP A 54 19.73 -14.77 12.18
CA ASP A 54 20.56 -13.75 11.52
C ASP A 54 19.84 -13.21 10.29
N ALA A 55 19.23 -14.08 9.49
CA ALA A 55 18.43 -13.69 8.34
C ALA A 55 17.27 -12.78 8.74
N PHE A 56 16.58 -13.07 9.85
CA PHE A 56 15.54 -12.21 10.39
C PHE A 56 16.08 -10.81 10.77
N ARG A 57 17.22 -10.73 11.45
CA ARG A 57 17.85 -9.45 11.82
C ARG A 57 18.25 -8.64 10.58
N ILE A 58 18.86 -9.29 9.59
CA ILE A 58 19.24 -8.67 8.31
C ILE A 58 17.99 -8.14 7.59
N GLN A 59 16.95 -8.96 7.48
CA GLN A 59 15.68 -8.59 6.86
C GLN A 59 15.10 -7.31 7.46
N LYS A 60 14.97 -7.25 8.78
CA LYS A 60 14.38 -6.12 9.48
C LYS A 60 15.28 -4.87 9.46
N ASP A 61 16.60 -5.03 9.56
CA ASP A 61 17.56 -3.92 9.43
C ASP A 61 17.48 -3.30 8.03
N TYR A 62 17.53 -4.14 6.99
CA TYR A 62 17.49 -3.63 5.61
C TYR A 62 16.15 -2.99 5.26
N TYR A 63 15.04 -3.54 5.72
CA TYR A 63 13.72 -2.94 5.54
C TYR A 63 13.65 -1.53 6.15
N ARG A 64 14.24 -1.33 7.33
CA ARG A 64 14.28 0.00 7.98
C ARG A 64 15.21 0.98 7.25
N ARG A 65 16.42 0.54 6.89
CA ARG A 65 17.48 1.40 6.33
C ARG A 65 17.27 1.74 4.86
N TYR A 66 16.77 0.81 4.07
CA TYR A 66 16.69 0.92 2.61
C TYR A 66 15.26 1.02 2.07
N GLY A 67 14.24 0.93 2.93
CA GLY A 67 12.83 0.94 2.53
C GLY A 67 12.27 -0.42 2.13
N THR A 68 13.12 -1.31 1.55
CA THR A 68 12.83 -2.73 1.33
C THR A 68 14.06 -3.58 1.64
N THR A 69 13.84 -4.83 2.03
CA THR A 69 14.92 -5.81 2.24
C THR A 69 15.69 -6.06 0.95
N MET A 70 15.00 -6.16 -0.18
CA MET A 70 15.60 -6.34 -1.51
C MET A 70 16.65 -5.27 -1.80
N ARG A 71 16.30 -4.00 -1.61
CA ARG A 71 17.23 -2.89 -1.86
C ARG A 71 18.48 -2.97 -0.97
N GLY A 72 18.32 -3.38 0.29
CA GLY A 72 19.45 -3.62 1.17
C GLY A 72 20.34 -4.76 0.68
N LEU A 73 19.75 -5.87 0.23
CA LEU A 73 20.51 -7.00 -0.36
C LEU A 73 21.25 -6.61 -1.65
N MET A 74 20.62 -5.79 -2.50
CA MET A 74 21.27 -5.25 -3.70
C MET A 74 22.47 -4.37 -3.35
N ALA A 75 22.31 -3.46 -2.41
CA ALA A 75 23.34 -2.50 -2.02
C ALA A 75 24.53 -3.13 -1.30
N GLU A 76 24.27 -4.08 -0.40
CA GLU A 76 25.29 -4.66 0.49
C GLU A 76 25.89 -5.96 -0.07
N HIS A 77 25.14 -6.70 -0.92
CA HIS A 77 25.53 -8.05 -1.35
C HIS A 77 25.45 -8.29 -2.86
N GLY A 78 25.08 -7.25 -3.64
CA GLY A 78 25.00 -7.39 -5.10
C GLY A 78 23.90 -8.34 -5.58
N LEU A 79 22.78 -8.42 -4.86
CA LEU A 79 21.63 -9.23 -5.26
C LEU A 79 21.11 -8.79 -6.63
N GLU A 80 20.90 -9.75 -7.53
CA GLU A 80 20.13 -9.56 -8.76
C GLU A 80 18.64 -9.68 -8.43
N PRO A 81 17.80 -8.65 -8.73
CA PRO A 81 16.45 -8.57 -8.18
C PRO A 81 15.44 -9.56 -8.76
N ASP A 82 15.59 -9.98 -10.01
CA ASP A 82 14.56 -10.76 -10.73
C ASP A 82 14.25 -12.10 -10.04
N GLU A 83 15.28 -12.88 -9.68
CA GLU A 83 15.11 -14.15 -9.00
C GLU A 83 14.49 -13.97 -7.60
N PHE A 84 14.93 -12.95 -6.88
CA PHE A 84 14.37 -12.61 -5.57
C PHE A 84 12.87 -12.26 -5.67
N LEU A 85 12.51 -11.38 -6.60
CA LEU A 85 11.13 -10.94 -6.78
C LEU A 85 10.21 -12.10 -7.20
N ASP A 86 10.69 -12.98 -8.09
CA ASP A 86 9.93 -14.16 -8.47
C ASP A 86 9.77 -15.15 -7.30
N TYR A 87 10.81 -15.34 -6.49
CA TYR A 87 10.76 -16.24 -5.35
C TYR A 87 9.81 -15.77 -4.26
N VAL A 88 9.91 -14.51 -3.82
CA VAL A 88 9.19 -14.03 -2.63
C VAL A 88 7.68 -13.88 -2.87
N HIS A 89 7.23 -13.72 -4.11
CA HIS A 89 5.82 -13.63 -4.47
C HIS A 89 5.17 -14.97 -4.87
N GLN A 90 5.88 -16.10 -4.75
CA GLN A 90 5.29 -17.44 -4.88
C GLN A 90 4.56 -17.82 -3.58
N ILE A 91 3.45 -17.17 -3.30
CA ILE A 91 2.64 -17.36 -2.10
C ILE A 91 1.28 -17.97 -2.43
N ASP A 92 0.61 -18.50 -1.39
CA ASP A 92 -0.77 -18.97 -1.51
C ASP A 92 -1.76 -17.80 -1.44
N HIS A 93 -2.44 -17.52 -2.54
CA HIS A 93 -3.50 -16.51 -2.61
C HIS A 93 -4.90 -17.07 -2.30
N SER A 94 -5.02 -18.35 -1.91
CA SER A 94 -6.34 -18.96 -1.64
C SER A 94 -7.13 -18.32 -0.49
N PRO A 95 -6.52 -17.66 0.50
CA PRO A 95 -7.27 -16.92 1.52
C PRO A 95 -8.05 -15.72 0.98
N LEU A 96 -7.67 -15.21 -0.20
CA LEU A 96 -8.39 -14.11 -0.83
C LEU A 96 -9.69 -14.62 -1.47
N MET A 97 -10.80 -13.99 -1.09
CA MET A 97 -12.13 -14.25 -1.64
C MET A 97 -12.64 -13.02 -2.38
N PRO A 98 -13.53 -13.17 -3.38
CA PRO A 98 -14.18 -12.06 -4.06
C PRO A 98 -14.77 -11.04 -3.06
N ASN A 99 -14.44 -9.76 -3.20
CA ASN A 99 -14.92 -8.68 -2.34
C ASN A 99 -15.93 -7.81 -3.10
N ALA A 100 -17.17 -8.26 -3.14
CA ALA A 100 -18.24 -7.55 -3.86
C ALA A 100 -18.51 -6.14 -3.29
N ALA A 101 -18.34 -5.95 -1.96
CA ALA A 101 -18.54 -4.65 -1.33
C ALA A 101 -17.49 -3.63 -1.79
N LEU A 102 -16.21 -4.04 -1.84
CA LEU A 102 -15.13 -3.20 -2.36
C LEU A 102 -15.30 -2.96 -3.86
N GLY A 103 -15.67 -3.98 -4.64
CA GLY A 103 -15.94 -3.84 -6.08
C GLY A 103 -17.01 -2.79 -6.36
N ALA A 104 -18.16 -2.87 -5.68
CA ALA A 104 -19.23 -1.89 -5.80
C ALA A 104 -18.81 -0.48 -5.37
N ALA A 105 -17.98 -0.34 -4.34
CA ALA A 105 -17.46 0.94 -3.91
C ALA A 105 -16.50 1.55 -4.95
N LEU A 106 -15.58 0.75 -5.50
CA LEU A 106 -14.66 1.17 -6.57
C LEU A 106 -15.39 1.57 -7.86
N GLU A 107 -16.46 0.86 -8.23
CA GLU A 107 -17.27 1.20 -9.39
C GLU A 107 -17.92 2.58 -9.27
N ARG A 108 -18.36 2.94 -8.07
CA ARG A 108 -19.00 4.24 -7.80
C ARG A 108 -18.03 5.41 -7.76
N LEU A 109 -16.73 5.19 -7.54
CA LEU A 109 -15.73 6.26 -7.56
C LEU A 109 -15.61 6.84 -8.97
N PRO A 110 -15.75 8.16 -9.14
CA PRO A 110 -15.51 8.79 -10.45
C PRO A 110 -14.03 8.79 -10.80
N GLY A 111 -13.73 8.83 -12.10
CA GLY A 111 -12.35 9.00 -12.58
C GLY A 111 -11.50 7.73 -12.53
N ARG A 112 -10.19 7.93 -12.51
CA ARG A 112 -9.16 6.89 -12.69
C ARG A 112 -8.84 6.18 -11.39
N LYS A 113 -8.52 4.89 -11.47
CA LYS A 113 -8.04 4.11 -10.33
C LYS A 113 -6.76 3.40 -10.72
N LEU A 114 -5.71 3.59 -9.92
CA LEU A 114 -4.37 3.09 -10.17
C LEU A 114 -3.85 2.37 -8.92
N ILE A 115 -3.01 1.37 -9.12
CA ILE A 115 -2.29 0.71 -8.03
C ILE A 115 -0.84 1.17 -8.05
N LEU A 116 -0.29 1.54 -6.88
CA LEU A 116 1.11 1.88 -6.65
C LEU A 116 1.66 1.01 -5.52
N THR A 117 2.42 -0.02 -5.85
CA THR A 117 2.88 -1.04 -4.91
C THR A 117 4.40 -1.23 -4.93
N ASN A 118 4.99 -1.63 -3.78
CA ASN A 118 6.36 -2.13 -3.69
C ASN A 118 6.47 -3.63 -4.06
N GLY A 119 5.34 -4.31 -4.33
CA GLY A 119 5.30 -5.66 -4.88
C GLY A 119 5.48 -5.68 -6.40
N THR A 120 5.43 -6.86 -6.99
CA THR A 120 5.48 -7.03 -8.46
C THR A 120 4.09 -6.92 -9.09
N ARG A 121 4.04 -6.54 -10.36
CA ARG A 121 2.80 -6.55 -11.17
C ARG A 121 2.11 -7.91 -11.15
N LYS A 122 2.87 -9.00 -11.29
CA LYS A 122 2.36 -10.37 -11.26
C LYS A 122 1.63 -10.69 -9.94
N HIS A 123 2.21 -10.28 -8.81
CA HIS A 123 1.57 -10.40 -7.50
C HIS A 123 0.29 -9.56 -7.44
N ALA A 124 0.37 -8.28 -7.82
CA ALA A 124 -0.77 -7.38 -7.78
C ALA A 124 -1.96 -7.89 -8.64
N GLU A 125 -1.69 -8.36 -9.85
CA GLU A 125 -2.71 -8.94 -10.73
C GLU A 125 -3.34 -10.20 -10.13
N ALA A 126 -2.56 -11.07 -9.47
CA ALA A 126 -3.08 -12.25 -8.78
C ALA A 126 -4.04 -11.85 -7.65
N VAL A 127 -3.65 -10.86 -6.83
CA VAL A 127 -4.46 -10.33 -5.73
C VAL A 127 -5.78 -9.75 -6.24
N VAL A 128 -5.74 -8.80 -7.19
CA VAL A 128 -6.97 -8.11 -7.64
C VAL A 128 -7.91 -9.04 -8.41
N ARG A 129 -7.39 -10.07 -9.10
CA ARG A 129 -8.22 -11.12 -9.74
C ARG A 129 -8.93 -11.98 -8.71
N ARG A 130 -8.23 -12.39 -7.64
CA ARG A 130 -8.84 -13.15 -6.53
C ARG A 130 -9.94 -12.36 -5.82
N LEU A 131 -9.70 -11.06 -5.61
CA LEU A 131 -10.71 -10.15 -5.04
C LEU A 131 -11.86 -9.83 -6.00
N ALA A 132 -11.78 -10.22 -7.27
CA ALA A 132 -12.74 -9.89 -8.35
C ALA A 132 -12.92 -8.37 -8.54
N ILE A 133 -11.84 -7.60 -8.43
CA ILE A 133 -11.85 -6.12 -8.58
C ILE A 133 -10.89 -5.61 -9.68
N HIS A 134 -10.22 -6.51 -10.42
CA HIS A 134 -9.21 -6.15 -11.43
C HIS A 134 -9.73 -5.20 -12.50
N GLN A 135 -11.03 -5.30 -12.87
CA GLN A 135 -11.67 -4.48 -13.90
C GLN A 135 -11.80 -3.00 -13.53
N HIS A 136 -11.60 -2.64 -12.25
CA HIS A 136 -11.72 -1.26 -11.79
C HIS A 136 -10.42 -0.47 -11.92
N PHE A 137 -9.28 -1.13 -12.11
CA PHE A 137 -7.98 -0.48 -12.17
C PHE A 137 -7.48 -0.30 -13.60
N GLU A 138 -7.00 0.90 -13.90
CA GLU A 138 -6.43 1.27 -15.20
C GLU A 138 -5.05 0.64 -15.40
N ASP A 139 -4.19 0.69 -14.36
CA ASP A 139 -2.85 0.13 -14.41
C ASP A 139 -2.32 -0.18 -12.99
N VAL A 140 -1.25 -0.98 -12.96
CA VAL A 140 -0.43 -1.27 -11.79
C VAL A 140 0.96 -0.69 -12.02
N PHE A 141 1.40 0.21 -11.14
CA PHE A 141 2.76 0.70 -11.08
C PHE A 141 3.48 -0.04 -9.95
N ASP A 142 4.35 -0.94 -10.33
CA ASP A 142 5.03 -1.88 -9.45
C ASP A 142 6.49 -1.47 -9.18
N ILE A 143 7.19 -2.23 -8.34
CA ILE A 143 8.59 -1.97 -7.98
C ILE A 143 9.53 -1.94 -9.20
N VAL A 144 9.24 -2.73 -10.24
CA VAL A 144 10.04 -2.76 -11.48
C VAL A 144 9.80 -1.49 -12.29
N ALA A 145 8.55 -1.05 -12.42
CA ALA A 145 8.21 0.23 -13.07
C ALA A 145 8.79 1.43 -12.32
N ALA A 146 9.02 1.30 -11.01
CA ALA A 146 9.69 2.30 -10.17
C ALA A 146 11.22 2.28 -10.29
N ASP A 147 11.80 1.43 -11.15
CA ASP A 147 13.26 1.24 -11.27
C ASP A 147 13.88 0.75 -9.95
N LEU A 148 13.19 -0.16 -9.27
CA LEU A 148 13.56 -0.76 -7.99
C LEU A 148 13.69 0.23 -6.82
N GLU A 149 13.21 1.45 -7.01
CA GLU A 149 13.13 2.48 -5.97
C GLU A 149 11.78 2.35 -5.23
N PRO A 150 11.78 1.94 -3.94
CA PRO A 150 10.53 1.68 -3.23
C PRO A 150 9.87 2.96 -2.68
N LYS A 151 8.57 2.91 -2.39
CA LYS A 151 7.96 3.82 -1.44
C LYS A 151 8.69 3.73 -0.09
N PRO A 152 8.95 4.81 0.63
CA PRO A 152 8.47 6.19 0.45
C PRO A 152 9.38 7.12 -0.34
N LEU A 153 10.32 6.64 -1.14
CA LEU A 153 11.25 7.49 -1.87
C LEU A 153 10.54 8.41 -2.85
N ALA A 154 10.92 9.69 -2.89
CA ALA A 154 10.29 10.69 -3.73
C ALA A 154 10.31 10.31 -5.22
N GLN A 155 11.44 9.75 -5.70
CA GLN A 155 11.63 9.32 -7.09
C GLN A 155 10.57 8.31 -7.55
N THR A 156 10.08 7.45 -6.66
CA THR A 156 9.00 6.49 -6.96
C THR A 156 7.72 7.22 -7.34
N TYR A 157 7.34 8.23 -6.55
CA TYR A 157 6.14 9.03 -6.81
C TYR A 157 6.31 9.93 -8.03
N ASP A 158 7.48 10.54 -8.23
CA ASP A 158 7.77 11.36 -9.42
C ASP A 158 7.61 10.55 -10.71
N ARG A 159 8.18 9.33 -10.75
CA ARG A 159 8.03 8.41 -11.89
C ARG A 159 6.58 7.99 -12.10
N PHE A 160 5.87 7.65 -11.02
CA PHE A 160 4.46 7.29 -11.08
C PHE A 160 3.60 8.43 -11.65
N LEU A 161 3.73 9.64 -11.09
CA LEU A 161 2.97 10.81 -11.52
C LEU A 161 3.25 11.15 -13.00
N ALA A 162 4.53 11.13 -13.41
CA ALA A 162 4.93 11.39 -14.77
C ALA A 162 4.39 10.34 -15.76
N ARG A 163 4.53 9.04 -15.44
CA ARG A 163 4.08 7.94 -16.30
C ARG A 163 2.59 7.96 -16.54
N HIS A 164 1.81 8.20 -15.50
CA HIS A 164 0.34 8.16 -15.56
C HIS A 164 -0.29 9.54 -15.79
N ARG A 165 0.51 10.61 -15.84
CA ARG A 165 0.04 12.00 -15.99
C ARG A 165 -0.98 12.36 -14.91
N VAL A 166 -0.64 12.04 -13.67
CA VAL A 166 -1.48 12.30 -12.50
C VAL A 166 -1.20 13.68 -11.95
N ASP A 167 -2.26 14.48 -11.73
CA ASP A 167 -2.16 15.71 -10.94
C ASP A 167 -2.30 15.35 -9.45
N PRO A 168 -1.24 15.51 -8.64
CA PRO A 168 -1.31 15.13 -7.23
C PRO A 168 -2.34 15.94 -6.45
N ARG A 169 -2.67 17.18 -6.87
CA ARG A 169 -3.65 18.02 -6.20
C ARG A 169 -5.10 17.57 -6.42
N LYS A 170 -5.32 16.72 -7.43
CA LYS A 170 -6.60 16.09 -7.76
C LYS A 170 -6.60 14.60 -7.49
N SER A 171 -5.73 14.15 -6.61
CA SER A 171 -5.56 12.73 -6.35
C SER A 171 -5.65 12.41 -4.86
N ALA A 172 -6.03 11.16 -4.56
CA ALA A 172 -6.00 10.61 -3.22
C ALA A 172 -5.16 9.33 -3.20
N MET A 173 -4.32 9.16 -2.14
CA MET A 173 -3.50 7.96 -1.92
C MET A 173 -3.99 7.21 -0.69
N PHE A 174 -4.27 5.92 -0.88
CA PHE A 174 -4.66 4.96 0.16
C PHE A 174 -3.49 4.02 0.45
N GLU A 175 -3.11 3.87 1.70
CA GLU A 175 -1.90 3.17 2.13
C GLU A 175 -2.05 2.63 3.55
N ASP A 176 -1.40 1.52 3.87
CA ASP A 176 -1.41 0.91 5.19
C ASP A 176 -0.22 1.33 6.08
N LEU A 177 0.80 1.95 5.51
CA LEU A 177 1.99 2.48 6.20
C LEU A 177 2.00 4.00 6.17
N ALA A 178 1.84 4.65 7.33
CA ALA A 178 1.82 6.12 7.41
C ALA A 178 3.06 6.77 6.79
N ARG A 179 4.26 6.17 6.93
CA ARG A 179 5.49 6.70 6.33
C ARG A 179 5.42 6.85 4.80
N ASN A 180 4.66 5.98 4.13
CA ASN A 180 4.50 6.01 2.68
C ASN A 180 3.53 7.12 2.22
N LEU A 181 2.78 7.71 3.15
CA LEU A 181 1.89 8.85 2.87
C LEU A 181 2.60 10.21 2.97
N ALA A 182 3.82 10.29 3.52
CA ALA A 182 4.52 11.56 3.70
C ALA A 182 4.83 12.26 2.37
N THR A 183 5.35 11.54 1.39
CA THR A 183 5.67 12.09 0.06
C THR A 183 4.40 12.47 -0.71
N PRO A 184 3.36 11.61 -0.87
CA PRO A 184 2.10 12.01 -1.51
C PRO A 184 1.47 13.25 -0.88
N HIS A 185 1.45 13.34 0.45
CA HIS A 185 0.92 14.51 1.15
C HIS A 185 1.69 15.79 0.80
N ALA A 186 3.03 15.74 0.82
CA ALA A 186 3.88 16.87 0.46
C ALA A 186 3.68 17.33 -1.00
N LEU A 187 3.34 16.40 -1.91
CA LEU A 187 3.00 16.68 -3.31
C LEU A 187 1.58 17.24 -3.48
N GLY A 188 0.74 17.22 -2.44
CA GLY A 188 -0.60 17.78 -2.44
C GLY A 188 -1.73 16.75 -2.60
N MET A 189 -1.43 15.45 -2.61
CA MET A 189 -2.45 14.41 -2.60
C MET A 189 -3.22 14.39 -1.27
N ILE A 190 -4.49 13.99 -1.30
CA ILE A 190 -5.22 13.61 -0.09
C ILE A 190 -4.73 12.24 0.35
N THR A 191 -4.46 12.08 1.63
CA THR A 191 -3.87 10.86 2.16
C THR A 191 -4.82 10.12 3.11
N VAL A 192 -4.97 8.82 2.89
CA VAL A 192 -5.84 7.97 3.69
C VAL A 192 -5.05 6.77 4.21
N LEU A 193 -4.91 6.67 5.52
CA LEU A 193 -4.29 5.52 6.17
C LEU A 193 -5.33 4.42 6.40
N VAL A 194 -5.10 3.26 5.81
CA VAL A 194 -5.91 2.05 6.03
C VAL A 194 -5.27 1.24 7.15
N VAL A 195 -5.99 1.09 8.25
CA VAL A 195 -5.48 0.43 9.45
C VAL A 195 -6.18 -0.91 9.68
N PRO A 196 -5.55 -1.85 10.45
CA PRO A 196 -6.22 -3.08 10.83
C PRO A 196 -7.50 -2.84 11.63
N GLU A 197 -8.49 -3.72 11.46
CA GLU A 197 -9.64 -3.79 12.36
C GLU A 197 -9.17 -3.97 13.81
N ARG A 198 -9.68 -3.16 14.74
CA ARG A 198 -9.23 -3.15 16.15
C ARG A 198 -9.44 -4.47 16.89
N THR A 199 -10.36 -5.29 16.41
CA THR A 199 -10.76 -6.56 17.06
C THR A 199 -9.98 -7.77 16.58
N ARG A 200 -9.05 -7.62 15.63
CA ARG A 200 -8.31 -8.72 15.03
C ARG A 200 -6.81 -8.58 15.25
N GLU A 201 -6.17 -9.68 15.60
CA GLU A 201 -4.70 -9.76 15.64
C GLU A 201 -4.13 -9.69 14.23
N VAL A 202 -3.03 -8.93 14.08
CA VAL A 202 -2.31 -8.78 12.82
C VAL A 202 -0.83 -9.00 13.04
N PHE A 203 -0.19 -9.61 12.07
CA PHE A 203 1.25 -9.84 12.07
C PHE A 203 1.98 -8.61 11.52
N ARG A 204 2.35 -7.68 12.41
CA ARG A 204 3.01 -6.42 12.09
C ARG A 204 4.00 -6.02 13.17
N GLU A 205 5.07 -5.35 12.76
CA GLU A 205 5.97 -4.65 13.67
C GLU A 205 5.27 -3.43 14.29
N GLY A 206 5.52 -3.14 15.57
CA GLY A 206 4.86 -2.02 16.27
C GLY A 206 4.95 -0.69 15.53
N TRP A 207 6.12 -0.37 14.95
CA TRP A 207 6.35 0.87 14.19
C TRP A 207 5.56 0.94 12.86
N GLU A 208 5.14 -0.19 12.29
CA GLU A 208 4.30 -0.22 11.08
C GLU A 208 2.85 0.18 11.38
N LEU A 209 2.43 0.09 12.63
CA LEU A 209 1.10 0.48 13.10
C LEU A 209 1.06 1.92 13.65
N GLU A 210 2.19 2.60 13.68
CA GLU A 210 2.31 3.98 14.14
C GLU A 210 1.87 4.99 13.07
N GLY A 211 1.68 6.24 13.50
CA GLY A 211 1.50 7.36 12.57
C GLY A 211 0.05 7.71 12.23
N ARG A 212 -0.95 7.15 12.95
CA ARG A 212 -2.37 7.57 12.78
C ARG A 212 -2.58 9.07 12.92
N ASP A 213 -1.83 9.70 13.84
CA ASP A 213 -1.90 11.12 14.14
C ASP A 213 -0.79 11.93 13.45
N ALA A 214 -0.09 11.33 12.48
CA ALA A 214 0.95 12.01 11.74
C ALA A 214 0.36 13.16 10.89
N PRO A 215 1.07 14.31 10.78
CA PRO A 215 0.54 15.49 10.07
C PRO A 215 0.35 15.27 8.56
N HIS A 216 0.88 14.19 8.02
CA HIS A 216 0.73 13.79 6.63
C HIS A 216 -0.35 12.70 6.43
N VAL A 217 -1.21 12.47 7.41
CA VAL A 217 -2.37 11.58 7.32
C VAL A 217 -3.64 12.41 7.45
N ASP A 218 -4.34 12.64 6.34
CA ASP A 218 -5.58 13.43 6.33
C ASP A 218 -6.79 12.65 6.90
N HIS A 219 -6.83 11.33 6.60
CA HIS A 219 -7.92 10.45 7.00
C HIS A 219 -7.41 9.08 7.44
N VAL A 220 -8.17 8.40 8.31
CA VAL A 220 -7.88 7.03 8.76
C VAL A 220 -9.14 6.19 8.64
N THR A 221 -9.00 4.95 8.15
CA THR A 221 -10.11 4.00 8.07
C THR A 221 -9.64 2.57 8.37
N ASP A 222 -10.50 1.78 8.99
CA ASP A 222 -10.37 0.32 9.15
C ASP A 222 -11.38 -0.45 8.26
N ASP A 223 -12.22 0.29 7.50
CA ASP A 223 -13.16 -0.23 6.51
C ASP A 223 -13.03 0.56 5.20
N LEU A 224 -12.20 0.07 4.27
CA LEU A 224 -11.98 0.74 3.00
C LEU A 224 -13.27 0.85 2.17
N ALA A 225 -14.07 -0.23 2.06
CA ALA A 225 -15.29 -0.21 1.26
C ALA A 225 -16.33 0.77 1.81
N GLY A 226 -16.54 0.76 3.12
CA GLY A 226 -17.43 1.71 3.80
C GLY A 226 -16.95 3.15 3.65
N PHE A 227 -15.65 3.41 3.79
CA PHE A 227 -15.06 4.72 3.60
C PHE A 227 -15.27 5.25 2.17
N LEU A 228 -14.96 4.44 1.14
CA LEU A 228 -15.15 4.82 -0.26
C LEU A 228 -16.63 5.11 -0.56
N ASN A 229 -17.55 4.34 -0.02
CA ASN A 229 -19.00 4.61 -0.16
C ASN A 229 -19.40 5.94 0.49
N ALA A 230 -18.84 6.27 1.64
CA ALA A 230 -19.17 7.51 2.36
C ALA A 230 -18.71 8.77 1.62
N ILE A 231 -17.53 8.75 0.98
CA ILE A 231 -16.99 9.91 0.25
C ILE A 231 -17.69 10.17 -1.09
N VAL A 232 -18.32 9.16 -1.71
CA VAL A 232 -19.05 9.29 -2.97
C VAL A 232 -20.52 9.73 -2.73
N THR A 233 -21.05 9.48 -1.54
CA THR A 233 -22.43 9.85 -1.22
C THR A 233 -22.51 11.34 -0.92
N PRO A 234 -23.25 12.15 -1.69
CA PRO A 234 -23.41 13.56 -1.37
C PRO A 234 -23.99 13.68 0.04
N VAL A 235 -23.32 14.47 0.89
CA VAL A 235 -23.87 14.84 2.22
C VAL A 235 -25.23 15.50 1.95
N ARG A 236 -26.33 14.81 2.28
CA ARG A 236 -27.64 15.45 2.30
C ARG A 236 -27.55 16.59 3.31
N SER A 237 -27.50 17.81 2.81
CA SER A 237 -27.69 18.97 3.67
C SER A 237 -28.98 18.73 4.45
N ARG A 238 -28.89 18.58 5.76
CA ARG A 238 -30.07 18.66 6.63
C ARG A 238 -30.62 20.06 6.42
N GLY A 239 -31.66 20.16 5.58
CA GLY A 239 -32.45 21.34 5.47
C GLY A 239 -32.98 21.71 6.86
N GLY A 240 -32.74 22.94 7.23
CA GLY A 240 -33.23 23.53 8.46
C GLY A 240 -34.74 23.67 8.51
#